data_f4582c4b18627b20564604a2efff1984
#
_entry.id   f4582c4b18627b20564604a2efff1984
#
_cell.length_a   1.000
_cell.length_b   1.000
_cell.length_c   1.000
_cell.angle_alpha   90.00
_cell.angle_beta   90.00
_cell.angle_gamma   90.00
#
_symmetry.space_group_name_H-M   'P 1'
#
loop_
_entity.id
_entity.type
_entity.pdbx_description
1 polymer ?
#
loop_
_entity_poly.entity_id
_entity_poly.type
_entity_poly.pdbx_seq_one_letter_code
_entity_poly.pdbx_strand_id
1 'polypeptide(L)'
;MKLTYLQKKTALFTIQNIEVVNNSLVQISEIREKLNSIYEKNIFFVKRKDIEEPLKSIDFLEKIEVKKKYPNIIIIKVYETRPIAVLFRKGDKLLLDSSSNLIDLNKKMIIDNLPNIFGEGAENNFINFFNQLEKSNFPIKKVKNYYYFQIDRWNLELYNGLIIKFPPVKIKEAIQQSIELLNRKDFNNYNIIDLRIHGKIVVEQNDDS
;
A
#
# COMPACT_ATOMS: atom_id res chain seq x y z
N MET A 1 -7.95 -34.45 -46.11
CA MET A 1 -7.55 -33.05 -46.40
C MET A 1 -8.34 -31.98 -45.65
N LYS A 2 -9.64 -32.16 -45.35
CA LYS A 2 -10.45 -31.19 -44.58
C LYS A 2 -10.13 -31.15 -43.07
N LEU A 3 -9.76 -32.26 -42.43
CA LEU A 3 -9.50 -32.33 -40.98
C LEU A 3 -8.21 -31.56 -40.56
N THR A 4 -7.16 -31.67 -41.36
CA THR A 4 -5.88 -30.98 -41.15
C THR A 4 -5.99 -29.46 -41.29
N TYR A 5 -6.90 -28.98 -42.12
CA TYR A 5 -7.13 -27.53 -42.30
C TYR A 5 -7.90 -26.91 -41.13
N LEU A 6 -8.87 -27.65 -40.55
CA LEU A 6 -9.62 -27.25 -39.37
C LEU A 6 -8.73 -27.24 -38.10
N GLN A 7 -7.84 -28.22 -37.93
CA GLN A 7 -6.88 -28.25 -36.82
C GLN A 7 -5.89 -27.09 -36.90
N LYS A 8 -5.40 -26.71 -38.08
CA LYS A 8 -4.54 -25.52 -38.26
C LYS A 8 -5.28 -24.21 -37.98
N LYS A 9 -6.56 -24.07 -38.29
CA LYS A 9 -7.37 -22.88 -37.99
C LYS A 9 -7.68 -22.74 -36.49
N THR A 10 -7.90 -23.83 -35.77
CA THR A 10 -8.12 -23.82 -34.34
C THR A 10 -6.84 -23.46 -33.59
N ALA A 11 -5.68 -23.89 -34.04
CA ALA A 11 -4.38 -23.53 -33.46
C ALA A 11 -4.06 -22.02 -33.60
N LEU A 12 -4.57 -21.33 -34.64
CA LEU A 12 -4.32 -19.91 -34.84
C LEU A 12 -4.92 -19.03 -33.72
N PHE A 13 -6.04 -19.42 -33.15
CA PHE A 13 -6.73 -18.67 -32.07
C PHE A 13 -6.43 -19.21 -30.67
N THR A 14 -5.47 -20.10 -30.56
CA THR A 14 -5.00 -20.62 -29.28
C THR A 14 -4.06 -19.60 -28.61
N ILE A 15 -4.32 -19.26 -27.35
CA ILE A 15 -3.51 -18.28 -26.58
C ILE A 15 -2.07 -18.80 -26.50
N GLN A 16 -1.14 -18.02 -27.06
CA GLN A 16 0.29 -18.34 -27.08
C GLN A 16 1.11 -17.36 -26.23
N ASN A 17 0.57 -16.14 -25.99
CA ASN A 17 1.30 -15.15 -25.23
C ASN A 17 0.37 -14.34 -24.31
N ILE A 18 0.94 -13.98 -23.13
CA ILE A 18 0.35 -13.05 -22.18
C ILE A 18 1.33 -11.88 -22.03
N GLU A 19 0.93 -10.72 -22.54
CA GLU A 19 1.64 -9.46 -22.39
C GLU A 19 1.15 -8.78 -21.11
N VAL A 20 2.09 -8.49 -20.17
CA VAL A 20 1.80 -7.75 -18.94
C VAL A 20 2.39 -6.37 -19.08
N VAL A 21 1.60 -5.34 -18.76
CA VAL A 21 2.02 -3.95 -18.86
C VAL A 21 1.69 -3.18 -17.57
N ASN A 22 2.47 -2.13 -17.29
CA ASN A 22 2.30 -1.21 -16.16
C ASN A 22 2.54 -1.90 -14.79
N ASN A 23 3.34 -2.98 -14.75
CA ASN A 23 3.78 -3.61 -13.51
C ASN A 23 5.11 -2.99 -13.03
N SER A 24 5.27 -2.94 -11.71
CA SER A 24 6.48 -2.47 -11.01
C SER A 24 6.84 -3.42 -9.86
N LEU A 25 5.90 -3.66 -8.94
CA LEU A 25 6.06 -4.55 -7.78
C LEU A 25 5.65 -5.98 -8.12
N VAL A 26 4.58 -6.14 -8.88
CA VAL A 26 4.06 -7.45 -9.29
C VAL A 26 4.96 -8.08 -10.35
N GLN A 27 5.40 -9.31 -10.08
CA GLN A 27 6.29 -10.03 -10.99
C GLN A 27 5.52 -10.62 -12.17
N ILE A 28 6.00 -10.38 -13.39
CA ILE A 28 5.40 -10.94 -14.63
C ILE A 28 5.37 -12.46 -14.59
N SER A 29 6.42 -13.10 -14.04
CA SER A 29 6.50 -14.54 -13.87
C SER A 29 5.36 -15.11 -13.04
N GLU A 30 5.00 -14.43 -11.95
CA GLU A 30 3.91 -14.84 -11.06
C GLU A 30 2.55 -14.76 -11.76
N ILE A 31 2.29 -13.67 -12.50
CA ILE A 31 1.07 -13.55 -13.31
C ILE A 31 0.97 -14.70 -14.32
N ARG A 32 2.07 -15.00 -15.03
CA ARG A 32 2.10 -16.07 -16.04
C ARG A 32 1.89 -17.45 -15.42
N GLU A 33 2.48 -17.70 -14.26
CA GLU A 33 2.33 -18.95 -13.51
C GLU A 33 0.87 -19.16 -13.08
N LYS A 34 0.24 -18.15 -12.48
CA LYS A 34 -1.18 -18.20 -12.09
C LYS A 34 -2.11 -18.39 -13.26
N LEU A 35 -1.74 -17.91 -14.44
CA LEU A 35 -2.51 -18.03 -15.69
C LEU A 35 -2.08 -19.18 -16.59
N ASN A 36 -1.26 -20.09 -16.10
CA ASN A 36 -0.79 -21.22 -16.91
C ASN A 36 -1.94 -22.03 -17.52
N SER A 37 -3.06 -22.12 -16.82
CA SER A 37 -4.26 -22.86 -17.26
C SER A 37 -4.98 -22.25 -18.47
N ILE A 38 -4.70 -21.00 -18.86
CA ILE A 38 -5.34 -20.37 -20.03
C ILE A 38 -4.52 -20.47 -21.30
N TYR A 39 -3.23 -20.83 -21.21
CA TYR A 39 -2.45 -21.15 -22.38
C TYR A 39 -3.09 -22.32 -23.14
N GLU A 40 -2.96 -22.33 -24.44
CA GLU A 40 -3.56 -23.33 -25.35
C GLU A 40 -5.10 -23.34 -25.39
N LYS A 41 -5.79 -22.52 -24.59
CA LYS A 41 -7.23 -22.31 -24.74
C LYS A 41 -7.52 -21.38 -25.93
N ASN A 42 -8.66 -21.58 -26.54
CA ASN A 42 -9.10 -20.67 -27.58
C ASN A 42 -9.48 -19.31 -27.01
N ILE A 43 -8.89 -18.24 -27.53
CA ILE A 43 -9.03 -16.86 -27.03
C ILE A 43 -10.49 -16.36 -26.98
N PHE A 44 -11.36 -16.88 -27.88
CA PHE A 44 -12.78 -16.50 -27.90
C PHE A 44 -13.55 -17.01 -26.67
N PHE A 45 -13.15 -18.18 -26.14
CA PHE A 45 -13.86 -18.82 -25.04
C PHE A 45 -13.33 -18.46 -23.64
N VAL A 46 -12.14 -17.87 -23.56
CA VAL A 46 -11.62 -17.39 -22.27
C VAL A 46 -12.45 -16.20 -21.80
N LYS A 47 -13.03 -16.33 -20.60
CA LYS A 47 -13.84 -15.30 -19.95
C LYS A 47 -12.95 -14.43 -19.06
N ARG A 48 -13.39 -13.22 -18.77
CA ARG A 48 -12.68 -12.28 -17.88
C ARG A 48 -12.38 -12.89 -16.51
N LYS A 49 -13.35 -13.61 -15.93
CA LYS A 49 -13.18 -14.29 -14.63
C LYS A 49 -12.10 -15.38 -14.63
N ASP A 50 -11.86 -16.04 -15.78
CA ASP A 50 -10.83 -17.07 -15.88
C ASP A 50 -9.41 -16.48 -15.75
N ILE A 51 -9.29 -15.16 -15.89
CA ILE A 51 -8.07 -14.39 -15.73
C ILE A 51 -8.06 -13.70 -14.37
N GLU A 52 -9.15 -13.06 -13.94
CA GLU A 52 -9.19 -12.27 -12.70
C GLU A 52 -9.10 -13.15 -11.44
N GLU A 53 -9.83 -14.29 -11.40
CA GLU A 53 -9.87 -15.12 -10.20
C GLU A 53 -8.51 -15.68 -9.77
N PRO A 54 -7.68 -16.25 -10.67
CA PRO A 54 -6.35 -16.74 -10.30
C PRO A 54 -5.41 -15.62 -9.80
N LEU A 55 -5.63 -14.39 -10.25
CA LEU A 55 -4.74 -13.26 -9.94
C LEU A 55 -5.09 -12.55 -8.63
N LYS A 56 -6.25 -12.81 -8.02
CA LYS A 56 -6.68 -12.17 -6.75
C LYS A 56 -5.74 -12.43 -5.58
N SER A 57 -4.93 -13.49 -5.63
CA SER A 57 -3.99 -13.86 -4.58
C SER A 57 -2.60 -13.26 -4.76
N ILE A 58 -2.41 -12.43 -5.76
CA ILE A 58 -1.12 -11.77 -6.01
C ILE A 58 -1.04 -10.52 -5.15
N ASP A 59 0.02 -10.43 -4.36
CA ASP A 59 0.31 -9.28 -3.51
C ASP A 59 0.50 -8.01 -4.35
N PHE A 60 0.08 -6.87 -3.82
CA PHE A 60 0.09 -5.55 -4.48
C PHE A 60 -0.79 -5.40 -5.71
N LEU A 61 -1.51 -6.44 -6.14
CA LEU A 61 -2.41 -6.33 -7.27
C LEU A 61 -3.77 -5.77 -6.83
N GLU A 62 -4.04 -4.51 -7.14
CA GLU A 62 -5.32 -3.87 -6.82
C GLU A 62 -6.38 -4.22 -7.86
N LYS A 63 -6.03 -4.10 -9.13
CA LYS A 63 -6.96 -4.24 -10.25
C LYS A 63 -6.21 -4.62 -11.52
N ILE A 64 -6.91 -5.30 -12.43
CA ILE A 64 -6.43 -5.53 -13.80
C ILE A 64 -7.44 -5.08 -14.84
N GLU A 65 -6.94 -4.73 -16.01
CA GLU A 65 -7.70 -4.59 -17.24
C GLU A 65 -7.21 -5.61 -18.24
N VAL A 66 -8.14 -6.36 -18.81
CA VAL A 66 -7.84 -7.44 -19.78
C VAL A 66 -8.29 -7.03 -21.17
N LYS A 67 -7.37 -7.12 -22.12
CA LYS A 67 -7.64 -6.89 -23.55
C LYS A 67 -7.21 -8.10 -24.37
N LYS A 68 -8.09 -8.58 -25.25
CA LYS A 68 -7.76 -9.62 -26.24
C LYS A 68 -7.17 -8.97 -27.47
N LYS A 69 -5.97 -9.39 -27.85
CA LYS A 69 -5.30 -9.00 -29.09
C LYS A 69 -5.23 -10.21 -29.99
N TYR A 70 -6.15 -10.27 -30.92
CA TYR A 70 -6.26 -11.38 -31.85
C TYR A 70 -5.05 -11.50 -32.77
N PRO A 71 -4.64 -12.72 -33.16
CA PRO A 71 -5.42 -13.97 -32.96
C PRO A 71 -5.17 -14.67 -31.60
N ASN A 72 -4.09 -14.43 -30.86
CA ASN A 72 -3.59 -15.35 -29.82
C ASN A 72 -2.90 -14.70 -28.61
N ILE A 73 -3.10 -13.38 -28.37
CA ILE A 73 -2.45 -12.66 -27.29
C ILE A 73 -3.50 -12.13 -26.31
N ILE A 74 -3.23 -12.28 -25.01
CA ILE A 74 -3.93 -11.58 -23.92
C ILE A 74 -3.02 -10.48 -23.41
N ILE A 75 -3.53 -9.25 -23.36
CA ILE A 75 -2.85 -8.11 -22.73
C ILE A 75 -3.49 -7.88 -21.37
N ILE A 76 -2.67 -7.86 -20.31
CA ILE A 76 -3.07 -7.59 -18.94
C ILE A 76 -2.39 -6.30 -18.49
N LYS A 77 -3.19 -5.25 -18.30
CA LYS A 77 -2.71 -4.02 -17.67
C LYS A 77 -2.93 -4.12 -16.18
N VAL A 78 -1.85 -3.97 -15.43
CA VAL A 78 -1.81 -4.10 -13.97
C VAL A 78 -1.98 -2.73 -13.33
N TYR A 79 -2.76 -2.66 -12.27
CA TYR A 79 -2.83 -1.53 -11.34
C TYR A 79 -2.42 -2.04 -9.97
N GLU A 80 -1.38 -1.44 -9.43
CA GLU A 80 -0.74 -1.88 -8.21
C GLU A 80 -1.09 -0.96 -7.04
N THR A 81 -1.23 -1.56 -5.85
CA THR A 81 -1.24 -0.81 -4.61
C THR A 81 0.19 -0.39 -4.26
N ARG A 82 0.33 0.63 -3.43
CA ARG A 82 1.64 1.06 -2.96
C ARG A 82 1.83 0.68 -1.49
N PRO A 83 3.00 0.17 -1.10
CA PRO A 83 3.36 0.02 0.31
C PRO A 83 3.45 1.42 0.95
N ILE A 84 2.91 1.57 2.16
CA ILE A 84 2.87 2.85 2.88
C ILE A 84 3.50 2.82 4.25
N ALA A 85 3.59 1.64 4.87
CA ALA A 85 4.21 1.49 6.18
C ALA A 85 4.57 0.02 6.49
N VAL A 86 5.39 -0.19 7.51
CA VAL A 86 5.71 -1.50 8.09
C VAL A 86 5.02 -1.62 9.44
N LEU A 87 4.10 -2.56 9.57
CA LEU A 87 3.41 -2.88 10.81
C LEU A 87 4.21 -3.90 11.62
N PHE A 88 4.49 -3.56 12.88
CA PHE A 88 5.07 -4.48 13.86
C PHE A 88 3.97 -5.08 14.74
N ARG A 89 3.72 -6.38 14.61
CA ARG A 89 2.67 -7.08 15.33
C ARG A 89 3.16 -8.43 15.88
N LYS A 90 3.13 -8.60 17.21
CA LYS A 90 3.48 -9.86 17.90
C LYS A 90 4.83 -10.48 17.49
N GLY A 91 5.81 -9.64 17.16
CA GLY A 91 7.13 -10.08 16.70
C GLY A 91 7.28 -10.17 15.17
N ASP A 92 6.18 -10.14 14.43
CA ASP A 92 6.18 -10.16 12.97
C ASP A 92 6.25 -8.74 12.38
N LYS A 93 6.83 -8.66 11.19
CA LYS A 93 6.85 -7.45 10.37
C LYS A 93 6.01 -7.69 9.14
N LEU A 94 4.93 -6.93 9.01
CA LEU A 94 4.02 -6.99 7.88
C LEU A 94 4.07 -5.67 7.12
N LEU A 95 4.03 -5.74 5.81
CA LEU A 95 3.89 -4.56 4.99
C LEU A 95 2.42 -4.17 4.88
N LEU A 96 2.11 -2.91 5.11
CA LEU A 96 0.77 -2.36 4.91
C LEU A 96 0.75 -1.56 3.60
N ASP A 97 -0.19 -1.90 2.71
CA ASP A 97 -0.38 -1.18 1.47
C ASP A 97 -1.48 -0.09 1.55
N SER A 98 -1.60 0.72 0.52
CA SER A 98 -2.59 1.81 0.45
C SER A 98 -4.05 1.33 0.40
N SER A 99 -4.29 0.05 0.18
CA SER A 99 -5.62 -0.58 0.21
C SER A 99 -5.91 -1.35 1.50
N SER A 100 -5.09 -1.16 2.55
CA SER A 100 -5.19 -1.84 3.85
C SER A 100 -4.88 -3.33 3.83
N ASN A 101 -4.24 -3.84 2.79
CA ASN A 101 -3.78 -5.22 2.78
C ASN A 101 -2.51 -5.36 3.61
N LEU A 102 -2.43 -6.46 4.36
CA LEU A 102 -1.22 -6.87 5.08
C LEU A 102 -0.49 -7.93 4.26
N ILE A 103 0.75 -7.65 3.94
CA ILE A 103 1.59 -8.48 3.07
C ILE A 103 2.82 -8.89 3.86
N ASP A 104 3.15 -10.17 3.84
CA ASP A 104 4.34 -10.68 4.49
C ASP A 104 5.61 -10.09 3.87
N LEU A 105 6.47 -9.54 4.71
CA LEU A 105 7.78 -9.06 4.29
C LEU A 105 8.68 -10.25 3.93
N ASN A 106 8.53 -10.75 2.71
CA ASN A 106 9.47 -11.72 2.16
C ASN A 106 10.86 -11.08 2.10
N LYS A 107 11.89 -11.81 2.52
CA LYS A 107 13.31 -11.38 2.58
C LYS A 107 13.89 -10.79 1.28
N LYS A 108 13.14 -10.82 0.18
CA LYS A 108 13.55 -10.31 -1.14
C LYS A 108 13.05 -8.89 -1.46
N MET A 109 12.17 -8.33 -0.63
CA MET A 109 11.60 -7.01 -0.87
C MET A 109 12.24 -6.01 0.09
N ILE A 110 13.25 -5.31 -0.36
CA ILE A 110 13.80 -4.14 0.35
C ILE A 110 12.97 -2.96 -0.12
N ILE A 111 12.05 -2.50 0.73
CA ILE A 111 11.32 -1.25 0.52
C ILE A 111 11.90 -0.25 1.50
N ASP A 112 12.80 0.58 0.99
CA ASP A 112 13.48 1.58 1.78
C ASP A 112 12.55 2.74 2.18
N ASN A 113 12.79 3.28 3.36
CA ASN A 113 12.18 4.54 3.86
C ASN A 113 10.68 4.50 4.15
N LEU A 114 10.10 3.34 4.46
CA LEU A 114 8.75 3.30 4.99
C LEU A 114 8.74 3.56 6.51
N PRO A 115 7.76 4.31 7.01
CA PRO A 115 7.57 4.47 8.45
C PRO A 115 7.10 3.17 9.10
N ASN A 116 7.40 3.03 10.39
CA ASN A 116 6.93 1.89 11.16
C ASN A 116 5.62 2.21 11.88
N ILE A 117 4.79 1.19 12.08
CA ILE A 117 3.53 1.26 12.84
C ILE A 117 3.63 0.30 14.02
N PHE A 118 3.29 0.79 15.19
CA PHE A 118 3.23 0.04 16.44
C PHE A 118 1.87 0.21 17.12
N GLY A 119 1.43 -0.79 17.83
CA GLY A 119 0.20 -0.81 18.64
C GLY A 119 -0.80 -1.86 18.16
N GLU A 120 -1.47 -2.48 19.11
CA GLU A 120 -2.47 -3.50 18.84
C GLU A 120 -3.72 -2.89 18.20
N GLY A 121 -4.17 -3.43 17.06
CA GLY A 121 -5.30 -2.91 16.29
C GLY A 121 -4.97 -1.71 15.39
N ALA A 122 -3.70 -1.33 15.29
CA ALA A 122 -3.27 -0.21 14.44
C ALA A 122 -3.65 -0.40 12.99
N GLU A 123 -3.59 -1.63 12.47
CA GLU A 123 -3.91 -1.99 11.09
C GLU A 123 -5.34 -1.57 10.66
N ASN A 124 -6.28 -1.58 11.59
CA ASN A 124 -7.68 -1.25 11.31
C ASN A 124 -7.93 0.26 11.20
N ASN A 125 -7.09 1.07 11.85
CA ASN A 125 -7.29 2.51 12.01
C ASN A 125 -6.29 3.36 11.24
N PHE A 126 -5.16 2.76 10.81
CA PHE A 126 -4.05 3.49 10.22
C PHE A 126 -4.43 4.23 8.93
N ILE A 127 -5.10 3.57 8.00
CA ILE A 127 -5.47 4.16 6.71
C ILE A 127 -6.32 5.41 6.89
N ASN A 128 -7.29 5.37 7.81
CA ASN A 128 -8.12 6.54 8.07
C ASN A 128 -7.29 7.72 8.60
N PHE A 129 -6.40 7.46 9.55
CA PHE A 129 -5.51 8.49 10.11
C PHE A 129 -4.52 9.01 9.06
N PHE A 130 -3.87 8.11 8.34
CA PHE A 130 -2.91 8.43 7.28
C PHE A 130 -3.53 9.30 6.19
N ASN A 131 -4.73 8.95 5.73
CA ASN A 131 -5.46 9.74 4.73
C ASN A 131 -5.82 11.16 5.25
N GLN A 132 -6.07 11.32 6.56
CA GLN A 132 -6.32 12.65 7.14
C GLN A 132 -5.04 13.49 7.13
N LEU A 133 -3.88 12.88 7.43
CA LEU A 133 -2.57 13.53 7.34
C LEU A 133 -2.26 13.97 5.90
N GLU A 134 -2.44 13.07 4.91
CA GLU A 134 -2.21 13.38 3.49
C GLU A 134 -3.11 14.53 3.01
N LYS A 135 -4.42 14.46 3.30
CA LYS A 135 -5.39 15.50 2.89
C LYS A 135 -5.11 16.85 3.52
N SER A 136 -4.48 16.88 4.68
CA SER A 136 -4.09 18.11 5.37
C SER A 136 -2.72 18.63 4.95
N ASN A 137 -2.04 17.97 4.01
CA ASN A 137 -0.66 18.27 3.61
C ASN A 137 0.35 18.18 4.76
N PHE A 138 0.11 17.32 5.74
CA PHE A 138 1.08 17.03 6.79
C PHE A 138 2.37 16.47 6.16
N PRO A 139 3.58 16.82 6.67
CA PRO A 139 4.83 16.34 6.10
C PRO A 139 5.11 14.86 6.44
N ILE A 140 4.28 13.94 5.93
CA ILE A 140 4.33 12.51 6.23
C ILE A 140 5.69 11.86 5.98
N LYS A 141 6.46 12.38 5.01
CA LYS A 141 7.83 11.92 4.75
C LYS A 141 8.81 12.16 5.89
N LYS A 142 8.48 13.04 6.84
CA LYS A 142 9.27 13.28 8.05
C LYS A 142 8.94 12.30 9.19
N VAL A 143 7.87 11.51 9.05
CA VAL A 143 7.44 10.56 10.08
C VAL A 143 8.28 9.30 9.99
N LYS A 144 8.90 8.92 11.10
CA LYS A 144 9.67 7.70 11.29
C LYS A 144 8.80 6.57 11.84
N ASN A 145 8.00 6.88 12.88
CA ASN A 145 7.19 5.90 13.57
C ASN A 145 5.78 6.45 13.88
N TYR A 146 4.80 5.56 13.79
CA TYR A 146 3.41 5.75 14.22
C TYR A 146 3.12 4.83 15.40
N TYR A 147 2.60 5.36 16.49
CA TYR A 147 2.21 4.60 17.67
C TYR A 147 0.70 4.73 17.89
N TYR A 148 -0.01 3.62 17.77
CA TYR A 148 -1.45 3.54 18.02
C TYR A 148 -1.74 3.09 19.45
N PHE A 149 -2.76 3.68 20.04
CA PHE A 149 -3.31 3.29 21.34
C PHE A 149 -4.80 2.95 21.17
N GLN A 150 -5.26 1.89 21.81
CA GLN A 150 -6.64 1.34 21.66
C GLN A 150 -7.78 2.29 22.06
N ILE A 151 -7.48 3.49 22.51
CA ILE A 151 -8.40 4.60 22.73
C ILE A 151 -8.49 5.54 21.53
N ASP A 152 -8.28 5.02 20.32
CA ASP A 152 -8.26 5.73 19.03
C ASP A 152 -7.28 6.91 18.98
N ARG A 153 -6.14 6.78 19.65
CA ARG A 153 -5.13 7.84 19.77
C ARG A 153 -3.86 7.47 19.03
N TRP A 154 -3.26 8.46 18.37
CA TRP A 154 -2.00 8.33 17.66
C TRP A 154 -0.92 9.23 18.24
N ASN A 155 0.30 8.70 18.35
CA ASN A 155 1.50 9.51 18.48
C ASN A 155 2.37 9.31 17.24
N LEU A 156 3.01 10.37 16.79
CA LEU A 156 3.96 10.37 15.67
C LEU A 156 5.34 10.69 16.20
N GLU A 157 6.33 9.92 15.79
CA GLU A 157 7.75 10.24 15.99
C GLU A 157 8.34 10.64 14.64
N LEU A 158 8.94 11.81 14.57
CA LEU A 158 9.63 12.29 13.39
C LEU A 158 11.10 11.82 13.38
N TYR A 159 11.75 11.87 12.20
CA TYR A 159 13.18 11.50 12.10
C TYR A 159 14.13 12.36 12.94
N ASN A 160 13.74 13.59 13.28
CA ASN A 160 14.51 14.47 14.18
C ASN A 160 14.25 14.20 15.68
N GLY A 161 13.48 13.15 16.02
CA GLY A 161 13.17 12.79 17.40
C GLY A 161 11.93 13.47 17.99
N LEU A 162 11.35 14.46 17.32
CA LEU A 162 10.15 15.13 17.83
C LEU A 162 8.95 14.17 17.86
N ILE A 163 8.25 14.12 18.99
CA ILE A 163 7.04 13.35 19.19
C ILE A 163 5.82 14.27 19.19
N ILE A 164 4.84 13.99 18.35
CA ILE A 164 3.57 14.70 18.32
C ILE A 164 2.47 13.76 18.80
N LYS A 165 1.74 14.15 19.85
CA LYS A 165 0.66 13.37 20.46
C LYS A 165 -0.69 13.94 20.05
N PHE A 166 -1.48 13.16 19.32
CA PHE A 166 -2.79 13.55 18.79
C PHE A 166 -3.94 13.08 19.69
N PRO A 167 -5.05 13.86 19.78
CA PRO A 167 -6.26 13.44 20.49
C PRO A 167 -7.05 12.39 19.73
N PRO A 168 -7.93 11.60 20.38
CA PRO A 168 -8.83 10.68 19.71
C PRO A 168 -9.99 11.38 18.98
N VAL A 169 -10.30 12.61 19.34
CA VAL A 169 -11.38 13.43 18.76
C VAL A 169 -10.83 14.75 18.22
N LYS A 170 -11.53 15.38 17.25
CA LYS A 170 -11.08 16.62 16.61
C LYS A 170 -9.70 16.52 15.97
N ILE A 171 -9.40 15.36 15.45
CA ILE A 171 -8.08 15.01 14.90
C ILE A 171 -7.64 15.97 13.76
N LYS A 172 -8.56 16.44 12.93
CA LYS A 172 -8.26 17.38 11.83
C LYS A 172 -7.74 18.71 12.33
N GLU A 173 -8.34 19.24 13.39
CA GLU A 173 -7.93 20.48 14.03
C GLU A 173 -6.52 20.33 14.60
N ALA A 174 -6.27 19.21 15.30
CA ALA A 174 -4.94 18.91 15.85
C ALA A 174 -3.87 18.71 14.76
N ILE A 175 -4.21 18.08 13.64
CA ILE A 175 -3.31 17.96 12.49
C ILE A 175 -2.96 19.35 11.93
N GLN A 176 -3.95 20.22 11.73
CA GLN A 176 -3.70 21.56 11.24
C GLN A 176 -2.79 22.36 12.21
N GLN A 177 -3.10 22.30 13.49
CA GLN A 177 -2.30 22.94 14.54
C GLN A 177 -0.85 22.41 14.56
N SER A 178 -0.67 21.09 14.40
CA SER A 178 0.67 20.50 14.34
C SER A 178 1.48 21.00 13.15
N ILE A 179 0.85 21.17 11.97
CA ILE A 179 1.50 21.74 10.78
C ILE A 179 1.97 23.17 11.04
N GLU A 180 1.12 23.99 11.65
CA GLU A 180 1.46 25.37 12.00
C GLU A 180 2.66 25.42 12.94
N LEU A 181 2.68 24.56 13.98
CA LEU A 181 3.79 24.47 14.94
C LEU A 181 5.09 23.98 14.27
N LEU A 182 5.02 22.98 13.39
CA LEU A 182 6.18 22.47 12.66
C LEU A 182 6.81 23.49 11.71
N ASN A 183 6.09 24.52 11.31
CA ASN A 183 6.59 25.61 10.47
C ASN A 183 7.19 26.78 11.27
N ARG A 184 7.04 26.77 12.59
CA ARG A 184 7.58 27.81 13.50
C ARG A 184 8.98 27.45 13.95
N LYS A 185 9.90 28.39 13.87
CA LYS A 185 11.31 28.20 14.25
C LYS A 185 11.50 28.00 15.77
N ASP A 186 10.65 28.62 16.58
CA ASP A 186 10.68 28.54 18.05
C ASP A 186 10.26 27.14 18.56
N PHE A 187 9.69 26.29 17.73
CA PHE A 187 9.33 24.91 18.07
C PHE A 187 10.40 23.87 17.72
N ASN A 188 11.52 24.27 17.12
CA ASN A 188 12.60 23.33 16.75
C ASN A 188 13.33 22.69 17.95
N ASN A 189 13.21 23.28 19.13
CA ASN A 189 13.92 22.83 20.34
C ASN A 189 13.05 21.96 21.26
N TYR A 190 11.86 21.62 20.86
CA TYR A 190 10.98 20.77 21.65
C TYR A 190 11.06 19.31 21.20
N ASN A 191 11.01 18.41 22.18
CA ASN A 191 10.96 16.95 21.95
C ASN A 191 9.56 16.43 21.83
N ILE A 192 8.59 17.08 22.50
CA ILE A 192 7.21 16.66 22.54
C ILE A 192 6.31 17.86 22.26
N ILE A 193 5.35 17.65 21.38
CA ILE A 193 4.18 18.51 21.16
C ILE A 193 2.95 17.68 21.49
N ASP A 194 2.30 18.01 22.60
CA ASP A 194 1.10 17.29 23.04
C ASP A 194 -0.16 18.11 22.76
N LEU A 195 -0.98 17.62 21.84
CA LEU A 195 -2.22 18.24 21.36
C LEU A 195 -3.48 17.53 21.90
N ARG A 196 -3.32 16.63 22.88
CA ARG A 196 -4.43 15.81 23.39
C ARG A 196 -5.48 16.60 24.16
N ILE A 197 -5.11 17.76 24.69
CA ILE A 197 -6.06 18.63 25.41
C ILE A 197 -6.50 19.73 24.47
N HIS A 198 -7.79 19.75 24.14
CA HIS A 198 -8.36 20.75 23.23
C HIS A 198 -8.08 22.18 23.72
N GLY A 199 -7.60 23.02 22.81
CA GLY A 199 -7.26 24.42 23.09
C GLY A 199 -5.99 24.64 23.92
N LYS A 200 -5.22 23.57 24.24
CA LYS A 200 -3.94 23.67 24.93
C LYS A 200 -2.86 22.96 24.13
N ILE A 201 -1.68 23.57 24.10
CA ILE A 201 -0.45 22.96 23.58
C ILE A 201 0.47 22.77 24.78
N VAL A 202 0.83 21.52 25.05
CA VAL A 202 1.86 21.19 26.05
C VAL A 202 3.12 20.80 25.31
N VAL A 203 4.23 21.39 25.66
CA VAL A 203 5.54 21.12 25.06
C VAL A 203 6.56 20.74 26.11
N GLU A 204 7.45 19.82 25.74
CA GLU A 204 8.60 19.45 26.58
C GLU A 204 9.86 19.75 25.77
N GLN A 205 10.81 20.45 26.44
CA GLN A 205 12.13 20.75 25.89
C GLN A 205 13.11 19.62 26.21
N ASN A 206 14.20 19.52 25.44
CA ASN A 206 15.40 18.85 25.88
C ASN A 206 15.93 19.60 27.08
N ASP A 207 16.05 18.93 28.21
CA ASP A 207 16.97 19.37 29.25
C ASP A 207 18.38 19.09 28.71
N ASP A 208 18.97 20.09 28.04
CA ASP A 208 20.40 20.08 27.75
C ASP A 208 21.13 20.10 29.07
N SER A 209 21.55 18.90 29.53
CA SER A 209 22.46 18.69 30.65
C SER A 209 23.90 18.80 30.19
#